data_d1e0159166e205fc69e7690b5d875d94
#
_entry.id   d1e0159166e205fc69e7690b5d875d94
#
_cell.length_a   1.000
_cell.length_b   1.000
_cell.length_c   1.000
_cell.angle_alpha   90.00
_cell.angle_beta   90.00
_cell.angle_gamma   90.00
#
_symmetry.space_group_name_H-M   'P 1'
#
loop_
_entity.id
_entity.type
_entity.pdbx_description
1 polymer ?
#
loop_
_entity_poly.entity_id
_entity_poly.type
_entity_poly.pdbx_seq_one_letter_code
_entity_poly.pdbx_strand_id
1 'polypeptide(L)'
;FFPRLLRNLEFMEYAQAFLAGRSYASELNSVYTLSGAFSAFRKSVVLKSWMYNTDTICEDTHITFQMRYRQDERVEVCEDALFFVDPIEDVNKLYTQRQRWQRGSLEVAKMFMDKDFKLKNFISDVSVKTLLYDHTFAFPRMIWYLALICLMVVGYSGKVIILSTGIIFALYILVGYMYFITASHYLKINKEVRSYYISHWWCVLLLPFFNLAVFFIRMAGIINSIQTDSSWKT
;
A
#
# COMPACT_ATOMS: atom_id res chain seq x y z
N PHE A 1 20.27 17.33 -0.14
CA PHE A 1 20.27 16.03 0.59
C PHE A 1 18.87 15.43 0.67
N PHE A 2 17.89 16.17 1.21
CA PHE A 2 16.55 15.66 1.50
C PHE A 2 15.79 15.10 0.26
N PRO A 3 15.73 15.76 -0.92
CA PRO A 3 15.06 15.19 -2.09
C PRO A 3 15.66 13.86 -2.55
N ARG A 4 16.99 13.70 -2.46
CA ARG A 4 17.66 12.44 -2.80
C ARG A 4 17.30 11.32 -1.82
N LEU A 5 17.22 11.63 -0.52
CA LEU A 5 16.82 10.68 0.50
C LEU A 5 15.35 10.23 0.27
N LEU A 6 14.46 11.18 0.04
CA LEU A 6 13.04 10.91 -0.22
C LEU A 6 12.86 9.99 -1.43
N ARG A 7 13.53 10.29 -2.54
CA ARG A 7 13.55 9.45 -3.74
C ARG A 7 14.06 8.03 -3.48
N ASN A 8 15.13 7.87 -2.70
CA ASN A 8 15.67 6.56 -2.38
C ASN A 8 14.73 5.76 -1.48
N LEU A 9 14.08 6.39 -0.51
CA LEU A 9 13.09 5.75 0.35
C LEU A 9 11.85 5.34 -0.42
N GLU A 10 11.35 6.19 -1.33
CA GLU A 10 10.23 5.85 -2.22
C GLU A 10 10.59 4.68 -3.14
N PHE A 11 11.79 4.70 -3.74
CA PHE A 11 12.24 3.60 -4.58
C PHE A 11 12.30 2.27 -3.82
N MET A 12 12.81 2.28 -2.58
CA MET A 12 12.83 1.11 -1.70
C MET A 12 11.42 0.63 -1.35
N GLU A 13 10.53 1.55 -0.99
CA GLU A 13 9.12 1.23 -0.71
C GLU A 13 8.45 0.61 -1.94
N TYR A 14 8.63 1.20 -3.13
CA TYR A 14 8.04 0.69 -4.37
C TYR A 14 8.56 -0.70 -4.73
N ALA A 15 9.87 -0.92 -4.64
CA ALA A 15 10.44 -2.24 -4.90
C ALA A 15 9.89 -3.29 -3.93
N GLN A 16 9.75 -2.96 -2.66
CA GLN A 16 9.19 -3.89 -1.68
C GLN A 16 7.69 -4.11 -1.87
N ALA A 17 6.91 -3.05 -2.05
CA ALA A 17 5.46 -3.15 -2.15
C ALA A 17 5.00 -3.69 -3.51
N PHE A 18 5.60 -3.22 -4.60
CA PHE A 18 5.07 -3.49 -5.95
C PHE A 18 5.78 -4.66 -6.64
N LEU A 19 7.04 -4.92 -6.38
CA LEU A 19 7.67 -6.15 -6.86
C LEU A 19 7.42 -7.31 -5.89
N ALA A 20 7.97 -7.27 -4.68
CA ALA A 20 7.86 -8.40 -3.78
C ALA A 20 6.43 -8.60 -3.24
N GLY A 21 5.77 -7.54 -2.78
CA GLY A 21 4.45 -7.63 -2.16
C GLY A 21 3.34 -8.00 -3.13
N ARG A 22 3.30 -7.38 -4.31
CA ARG A 22 2.27 -7.70 -5.31
C ARG A 22 2.52 -9.04 -6.01
N SER A 23 3.78 -9.45 -6.23
CA SER A 23 4.07 -10.78 -6.74
C SER A 23 3.56 -11.85 -5.76
N TYR A 24 3.82 -11.69 -4.48
CA TYR A 24 3.25 -12.57 -3.45
C TYR A 24 1.71 -12.56 -3.44
N ALA A 25 1.10 -11.38 -3.55
CA ALA A 25 -0.36 -11.25 -3.66
C ALA A 25 -0.91 -11.91 -4.93
N SER A 26 -0.16 -11.89 -6.03
CA SER A 26 -0.49 -12.55 -7.28
C SER A 26 -0.56 -14.08 -7.12
N GLU A 27 0.45 -14.67 -6.47
CA GLU A 27 0.47 -16.10 -6.15
C GLU A 27 -0.75 -16.53 -5.33
N LEU A 28 -1.14 -15.71 -4.36
CA LEU A 28 -2.31 -15.94 -3.50
C LEU A 28 -3.65 -15.55 -4.16
N ASN A 29 -3.66 -15.16 -5.43
CA ASN A 29 -4.83 -14.58 -6.11
C ASN A 29 -5.50 -13.48 -5.26
N SER A 30 -4.69 -12.58 -4.66
CA SER A 30 -5.14 -11.53 -3.74
C SER A 30 -4.73 -10.11 -4.15
N VAL A 31 -4.30 -9.92 -5.41
CA VAL A 31 -4.01 -8.58 -5.95
C VAL A 31 -5.28 -7.73 -5.87
N TYR A 32 -5.26 -6.66 -5.09
CA TYR A 32 -6.41 -5.77 -4.89
C TYR A 32 -6.35 -4.50 -5.74
N THR A 33 -5.19 -4.17 -6.29
CA THR A 33 -5.00 -3.03 -7.18
C THR A 33 -3.89 -3.32 -8.20
N LEU A 34 -4.17 -3.08 -9.45
CA LEU A 34 -3.18 -3.09 -10.53
C LEU A 34 -2.46 -1.73 -10.59
N SER A 35 -1.52 -1.59 -11.50
CA SER A 35 -0.86 -0.30 -11.73
C SER A 35 -1.53 0.44 -12.89
N GLY A 36 -2.16 1.58 -12.62
CA GLY A 36 -2.79 2.40 -13.66
C GLY A 36 -1.81 2.85 -14.74
N ALA A 37 -0.52 3.01 -14.39
CA ALA A 37 0.51 3.45 -15.33
C ALA A 37 0.99 2.33 -16.28
N PHE A 38 0.88 1.05 -15.87
CA PHE A 38 1.40 -0.07 -16.68
C PHE A 38 0.63 -1.35 -16.41
N SER A 39 -0.42 -1.58 -17.20
CA SER A 39 -1.26 -2.78 -17.09
C SER A 39 -1.75 -3.22 -18.46
N ALA A 40 -1.88 -4.52 -18.64
CA ALA A 40 -2.44 -5.14 -19.84
C ALA A 40 -3.72 -5.89 -19.48
N PHE A 41 -4.71 -5.82 -20.36
CA PHE A 41 -6.02 -6.40 -20.14
C PHE A 41 -6.41 -7.30 -21.30
N ARG A 42 -7.06 -8.42 -20.97
CA ARG A 42 -7.73 -9.24 -21.98
C ARG A 42 -8.96 -8.46 -22.49
N LYS A 43 -9.00 -8.14 -23.79
CA LYS A 43 -10.07 -7.32 -24.39
C LYS A 43 -11.47 -7.83 -24.06
N SER A 44 -11.69 -9.14 -24.10
CA SER A 44 -13.00 -9.74 -23.77
C SER A 44 -13.44 -9.50 -22.32
N VAL A 45 -12.51 -9.35 -21.39
CA VAL A 45 -12.78 -9.07 -19.97
C VAL A 45 -13.09 -7.59 -19.77
N VAL A 46 -12.28 -6.70 -20.37
CA VAL A 46 -12.51 -5.25 -20.27
C VAL A 46 -13.87 -4.85 -20.86
N LEU A 47 -14.24 -5.41 -21.99
CA LEU A 47 -15.53 -5.09 -22.62
C LEU A 47 -16.76 -5.54 -21.82
N LYS A 48 -16.60 -6.45 -20.86
CA LYS A 48 -17.65 -6.85 -19.90
C LYS A 48 -17.64 -6.01 -18.62
N SER A 49 -16.62 -5.20 -18.41
CA SER A 49 -16.50 -4.30 -17.27
C SER A 49 -17.16 -2.95 -17.56
N TRP A 50 -17.27 -2.12 -16.53
CA TRP A 50 -17.62 -0.71 -16.71
C TRP A 50 -16.45 0.15 -17.16
N MET A 51 -15.34 -0.47 -17.57
CA MET A 51 -14.08 0.19 -17.91
C MET A 51 -13.58 1.08 -16.75
N TYR A 52 -12.91 2.17 -17.09
CA TYR A 52 -12.47 3.16 -16.10
C TYR A 52 -13.65 4.04 -15.71
N ASN A 53 -14.07 3.93 -14.46
CA ASN A 53 -15.16 4.72 -13.91
C ASN A 53 -14.62 6.01 -13.28
N THR A 54 -15.31 7.12 -13.49
CA THR A 54 -14.96 8.44 -12.96
C THR A 54 -15.56 8.73 -11.59
N ASP A 55 -16.31 7.79 -10.99
CA ASP A 55 -16.91 7.93 -9.66
C ASP A 55 -15.90 7.78 -8.52
N THR A 56 -14.67 7.41 -8.84
CA THR A 56 -13.57 7.29 -7.88
C THR A 56 -12.29 7.89 -8.46
N ILE A 57 -11.43 8.35 -7.59
CA ILE A 57 -10.08 8.87 -7.94
C ILE A 57 -9.04 7.75 -8.07
N CYS A 58 -9.40 6.49 -7.85
CA CYS A 58 -8.55 5.29 -8.03
C CYS A 58 -9.22 4.32 -9.01
N GLU A 59 -9.28 4.70 -10.26
CA GLU A 59 -9.86 3.94 -11.36
C GLU A 59 -9.18 2.59 -11.59
N ASP A 60 -7.88 2.51 -11.30
CA ASP A 60 -7.08 1.29 -11.39
C ASP A 60 -7.49 0.26 -10.31
N THR A 61 -7.71 0.70 -9.09
CA THR A 61 -8.26 -0.14 -8.03
C THR A 61 -9.68 -0.57 -8.36
N HIS A 62 -10.49 0.35 -8.85
CA HIS A 62 -11.89 0.06 -9.20
C HIS A 62 -12.00 -1.00 -10.31
N ILE A 63 -11.24 -0.88 -11.39
CA ILE A 63 -11.26 -1.88 -12.47
C ILE A 63 -10.72 -3.25 -11.99
N THR A 64 -9.73 -3.27 -11.09
CA THR A 64 -9.23 -4.50 -10.46
C THR A 64 -10.36 -5.21 -9.69
N PHE A 65 -11.12 -4.46 -8.90
CA PHE A 65 -12.25 -5.00 -8.15
C PHE A 65 -13.36 -5.51 -9.07
N GLN A 66 -13.67 -4.82 -10.17
CA GLN A 66 -14.62 -5.31 -11.15
C GLN A 66 -14.21 -6.66 -11.73
N MET A 67 -12.97 -6.80 -12.15
CA MET A 67 -12.46 -8.06 -12.73
C MET A 67 -12.51 -9.19 -11.72
N ARG A 68 -12.04 -8.96 -10.51
CA ARG A 68 -11.95 -10.00 -9.50
C ARG A 68 -13.28 -10.39 -8.89
N TYR A 69 -14.09 -9.42 -8.49
CA TYR A 69 -15.26 -9.66 -7.65
C TYR A 69 -16.59 -9.74 -8.42
N ARG A 70 -16.63 -9.21 -9.66
CA ARG A 70 -17.84 -9.31 -10.51
C ARG A 70 -17.69 -10.31 -11.63
N GLN A 71 -16.47 -10.47 -12.15
CA GLN A 71 -16.23 -11.33 -13.30
C GLN A 71 -15.48 -12.61 -12.91
N ASP A 72 -15.05 -12.74 -11.65
CA ASP A 72 -14.25 -13.87 -11.13
C ASP A 72 -12.98 -14.12 -11.95
N GLU A 73 -12.39 -13.04 -12.47
CA GLU A 73 -11.17 -13.11 -13.27
C GLU A 73 -9.92 -12.96 -12.37
N ARG A 74 -8.87 -13.67 -12.71
CA ARG A 74 -7.59 -13.59 -12.02
C ARG A 74 -6.81 -12.36 -12.47
N VAL A 75 -6.24 -11.63 -11.52
CA VAL A 75 -5.32 -10.53 -11.76
C VAL A 75 -3.93 -10.94 -11.32
N GLU A 76 -2.98 -10.92 -12.25
CA GLU A 76 -1.62 -11.39 -12.05
C GLU A 76 -0.60 -10.25 -12.24
N VAL A 77 0.55 -10.41 -11.61
CA VAL A 77 1.72 -9.55 -11.78
C VAL A 77 2.69 -10.22 -12.73
N CYS A 78 3.09 -9.51 -13.78
CA CYS A 78 4.19 -9.92 -14.66
C CYS A 78 5.49 -9.40 -14.06
N GLU A 79 6.26 -10.27 -13.42
CA GLU A 79 7.47 -9.92 -12.67
C GLU A 79 8.60 -9.39 -13.55
N ASP A 80 8.59 -9.79 -14.85
CA ASP A 80 9.58 -9.38 -15.83
C ASP A 80 9.27 -8.05 -16.52
N ALA A 81 8.06 -7.51 -16.30
CA ALA A 81 7.61 -6.26 -16.89
C ALA A 81 7.86 -5.09 -15.94
N LEU A 82 9.04 -4.51 -16.01
CA LEU A 82 9.42 -3.33 -15.23
C LEU A 82 9.08 -2.04 -15.97
N PHE A 83 8.52 -1.09 -15.28
CA PHE A 83 8.36 0.28 -15.75
C PHE A 83 8.87 1.27 -14.70
N PHE A 84 9.20 2.46 -15.14
CA PHE A 84 9.76 3.52 -14.29
C PHE A 84 8.81 4.70 -14.29
N VAL A 85 8.69 5.32 -13.14
CA VAL A 85 7.92 6.55 -12.94
C VAL A 85 8.84 7.65 -12.44
N ASP A 86 8.44 8.90 -12.65
CA ASP A 86 9.17 10.03 -12.11
C ASP A 86 9.17 9.98 -10.57
N PRO A 87 10.33 10.17 -9.93
CA PRO A 87 10.43 10.12 -8.49
C PRO A 87 9.76 11.34 -7.85
N ILE A 88 9.26 11.15 -6.63
CA ILE A 88 8.77 12.24 -5.81
C ILE A 88 9.95 12.93 -5.13
N GLU A 89 10.11 14.22 -5.41
CA GLU A 89 11.18 15.04 -4.83
C GLU A 89 10.66 16.05 -3.79
N ASP A 90 9.33 16.18 -3.69
CA ASP A 90 8.62 17.14 -2.84
C ASP A 90 7.64 16.44 -1.90
N VAL A 91 7.69 16.81 -0.63
CA VAL A 91 6.80 16.29 0.42
C VAL A 91 5.32 16.59 0.12
N ASN A 92 5.00 17.72 -0.49
CA ASN A 92 3.62 18.06 -0.84
C ASN A 92 3.08 17.12 -1.93
N LYS A 93 3.91 16.75 -2.91
CA LYS A 93 3.55 15.74 -3.93
C LYS A 93 3.35 14.37 -3.28
N LEU A 94 4.23 13.98 -2.34
CA LEU A 94 4.07 12.75 -1.58
C LEU A 94 2.75 12.76 -0.80
N TYR A 95 2.46 13.85 -0.09
CA TYR A 95 1.22 14.03 0.66
C TYR A 95 -0.01 13.86 -0.23
N THR A 96 -0.07 14.59 -1.33
CA THR A 96 -1.21 14.55 -2.26
C THR A 96 -1.39 13.15 -2.86
N GLN A 97 -0.29 12.49 -3.28
CA GLN A 97 -0.35 11.15 -3.87
C GLN A 97 -0.85 10.11 -2.85
N ARG A 98 -0.27 10.06 -1.65
CA ARG A 98 -0.62 9.04 -0.64
C ARG A 98 -2.01 9.24 -0.07
N GLN A 99 -2.42 10.50 0.13
CA GLN A 99 -3.78 10.84 0.52
C GLN A 99 -4.80 10.38 -0.53
N ARG A 100 -4.53 10.67 -1.81
CA ARG A 100 -5.38 10.24 -2.93
C ARG A 100 -5.52 8.72 -2.98
N TRP A 101 -4.42 7.99 -2.86
CA TRP A 101 -4.45 6.53 -2.87
C TRP A 101 -5.28 5.95 -1.72
N GLN A 102 -5.09 6.47 -0.52
CA GLN A 102 -5.84 6.00 0.65
C GLN A 102 -7.33 6.27 0.50
N ARG A 103 -7.67 7.49 0.09
CA ARG A 103 -9.06 7.90 -0.14
C ARG A 103 -9.72 7.03 -1.21
N GLY A 104 -9.11 6.91 -2.37
CA GLY A 104 -9.65 6.15 -3.48
C GLY A 104 -9.82 4.66 -3.16
N SER A 105 -8.87 4.06 -2.41
CA SER A 105 -9.02 2.67 -1.95
C SER A 105 -10.25 2.49 -1.06
N LEU A 106 -10.54 3.44 -0.16
CA LEU A 106 -11.73 3.41 0.70
C LEU A 106 -13.02 3.62 -0.10
N GLU A 107 -13.02 4.52 -1.08
CA GLU A 107 -14.16 4.75 -1.97
C GLU A 107 -14.51 3.48 -2.74
N VAL A 108 -13.52 2.84 -3.35
CA VAL A 108 -13.72 1.58 -4.08
C VAL A 108 -14.19 0.48 -3.14
N ALA A 109 -13.56 0.33 -1.97
CA ALA A 109 -13.99 -0.66 -0.99
C ALA A 109 -15.47 -0.46 -0.60
N LYS A 110 -15.91 0.78 -0.37
CA LYS A 110 -17.31 1.12 -0.07
C LYS A 110 -18.26 0.76 -1.21
N MET A 111 -17.85 0.94 -2.48
CA MET A 111 -18.69 0.57 -3.65
C MET A 111 -18.94 -0.93 -3.74
N PHE A 112 -18.02 -1.75 -3.24
CA PHE A 112 -18.10 -3.21 -3.27
C PHE A 112 -18.47 -3.84 -1.92
N MET A 113 -18.77 -3.02 -0.88
CA MET A 113 -19.25 -3.51 0.40
C MET A 113 -20.58 -4.23 0.24
N ASP A 114 -20.66 -5.40 0.86
CA ASP A 114 -21.92 -6.11 0.99
C ASP A 114 -22.84 -5.34 1.94
N LYS A 115 -24.09 -5.06 1.52
CA LYS A 115 -25.07 -4.30 2.32
C LYS A 115 -25.42 -4.97 3.64
N ASP A 116 -25.25 -6.31 3.71
CA ASP A 116 -25.53 -7.14 4.88
C ASP A 116 -24.24 -7.58 5.60
N PHE A 117 -23.40 -6.63 5.98
CA PHE A 117 -22.16 -6.91 6.71
C PHE A 117 -22.44 -7.70 8.00
N LYS A 118 -21.99 -8.95 8.03
CA LYS A 118 -22.05 -9.82 9.22
C LYS A 118 -20.67 -10.01 9.81
N LEU A 119 -20.55 -9.95 11.13
CA LEU A 119 -19.27 -10.10 11.84
C LEU A 119 -18.55 -11.41 11.47
N LYS A 120 -19.28 -12.48 11.17
CA LYS A 120 -18.70 -13.76 10.71
C LYS A 120 -18.03 -13.68 9.35
N ASN A 121 -18.41 -12.71 8.52
CA ASN A 121 -17.85 -12.48 7.19
C ASN A 121 -16.69 -11.46 7.21
N PHE A 122 -16.31 -10.98 8.40
CA PHE A 122 -15.28 -9.96 8.60
C PHE A 122 -13.97 -10.28 7.85
N ILE A 123 -13.49 -11.53 7.94
CA ILE A 123 -12.25 -11.96 7.28
C ILE A 123 -12.43 -12.17 5.77
N SER A 124 -13.65 -12.46 5.30
CA SER A 124 -13.94 -12.70 3.88
C SER A 124 -14.35 -11.44 3.13
N ASP A 125 -14.72 -10.36 3.84
CA ASP A 125 -15.17 -9.12 3.23
C ASP A 125 -14.04 -8.40 2.48
N VAL A 126 -14.38 -7.91 1.28
CA VAL A 126 -13.43 -7.21 0.39
C VAL A 126 -12.90 -5.95 1.04
N SER A 127 -13.75 -5.19 1.73
CA SER A 127 -13.37 -3.92 2.35
C SER A 127 -12.37 -4.15 3.47
N VAL A 128 -12.61 -5.18 4.28
CA VAL A 128 -11.71 -5.58 5.36
C VAL A 128 -10.39 -6.07 4.81
N LYS A 129 -10.41 -6.92 3.76
CA LYS A 129 -9.18 -7.35 3.10
C LYS A 129 -8.38 -6.15 2.58
N THR A 130 -9.01 -5.22 1.91
CA THR A 130 -8.34 -4.02 1.39
C THR A 130 -7.72 -3.19 2.51
N LEU A 131 -8.40 -3.06 3.65
CA LEU A 131 -7.90 -2.30 4.80
C LEU A 131 -6.78 -3.03 5.55
N LEU A 132 -6.90 -4.36 5.72
CA LEU A 132 -5.93 -5.17 6.44
C LEU A 132 -4.66 -5.45 5.64
N TYR A 133 -4.79 -5.65 4.34
CA TYR A 133 -3.67 -5.95 3.44
C TYR A 133 -3.08 -4.71 2.75
N ASP A 134 -3.49 -3.52 3.18
CA ASP A 134 -2.77 -2.31 2.79
C ASP A 134 -1.30 -2.43 3.21
N HIS A 135 -0.39 -2.27 2.25
CA HIS A 135 1.05 -2.43 2.45
C HIS A 135 1.64 -1.55 3.55
N THR A 136 0.94 -0.48 3.94
CA THR A 136 1.35 0.36 5.07
C THR A 136 0.80 -0.08 6.41
N PHE A 137 -0.07 -1.08 6.44
CA PHE A 137 -0.74 -1.52 7.67
C PHE A 137 -1.30 -0.35 8.49
N ALA A 138 -1.99 0.61 7.82
CA ALA A 138 -2.41 1.85 8.45
C ALA A 138 -3.32 1.59 9.68
N PHE A 139 -4.31 0.72 9.56
CA PHE A 139 -5.21 0.41 10.66
C PHE A 139 -4.57 -0.38 11.79
N PRO A 140 -3.82 -1.47 11.56
CA PRO A 140 -3.07 -2.15 12.62
C PRO A 140 -2.12 -1.21 13.38
N ARG A 141 -1.46 -0.28 12.68
CA ARG A 141 -0.62 0.72 13.33
C ARG A 141 -1.41 1.70 14.18
N MET A 142 -2.54 2.18 13.70
CA MET A 142 -3.41 3.06 14.48
C MET A 142 -3.86 2.38 15.78
N ILE A 143 -4.33 1.14 15.70
CA ILE A 143 -4.72 0.36 16.88
C ILE A 143 -3.54 0.22 17.84
N TRP A 144 -2.34 -0.06 17.33
CA TRP A 144 -1.14 -0.17 18.14
C TRP A 144 -0.80 1.14 18.87
N TYR A 145 -0.81 2.29 18.17
CA TYR A 145 -0.53 3.57 18.81
C TYR A 145 -1.57 3.95 19.86
N LEU A 146 -2.85 3.66 19.60
CA LEU A 146 -3.91 3.83 20.60
C LEU A 146 -3.68 2.93 21.82
N ALA A 147 -3.29 1.67 21.59
CA ALA A 147 -2.95 0.74 22.68
C ALA A 147 -1.79 1.25 23.53
N LEU A 148 -0.72 1.81 22.91
CA LEU A 148 0.39 2.42 23.64
C LEU A 148 -0.07 3.59 24.50
N ILE A 149 -0.96 4.46 23.99
CA ILE A 149 -1.53 5.58 24.76
C ILE A 149 -2.35 5.05 25.92
N CYS A 150 -3.20 4.03 25.68
CA CYS A 150 -3.98 3.39 26.76
C CYS A 150 -3.07 2.79 27.84
N LEU A 151 -1.99 2.11 27.47
CA LEU A 151 -1.02 1.58 28.41
C LEU A 151 -0.38 2.68 29.29
N MET A 152 -0.09 3.84 28.70
CA MET A 152 0.43 5.01 29.44
C MET A 152 -0.61 5.52 30.45
N VAL A 153 -1.88 5.64 30.04
CA VAL A 153 -2.97 6.12 30.90
C VAL A 153 -3.25 5.15 32.05
N VAL A 154 -3.16 3.85 31.80
CA VAL A 154 -3.36 2.80 32.82
C VAL A 154 -2.16 2.71 33.79
N GLY A 155 -1.08 3.46 33.54
CA GLY A 155 0.05 3.54 34.47
C GLY A 155 1.15 2.51 34.25
N TYR A 156 1.21 1.88 33.08
CA TYR A 156 2.36 1.02 32.73
C TYR A 156 3.65 1.84 32.67
N SER A 157 4.76 1.22 33.10
CA SER A 157 6.03 1.92 33.15
C SER A 157 6.50 2.33 31.75
N GLY A 158 7.06 3.54 31.63
CA GLY A 158 7.60 4.03 30.35
C GLY A 158 8.69 3.11 29.76
N LYS A 159 9.42 2.38 30.62
CA LYS A 159 10.42 1.37 30.17
C LYS A 159 9.78 0.25 29.36
N VAL A 160 8.63 -0.28 29.79
CA VAL A 160 7.90 -1.34 29.06
C VAL A 160 7.40 -0.81 27.71
N ILE A 161 6.89 0.41 27.68
CA ILE A 161 6.40 1.05 26.44
C ILE A 161 7.52 1.26 25.43
N ILE A 162 8.66 1.79 25.89
CA ILE A 162 9.84 2.00 25.03
C ILE A 162 10.38 0.66 24.53
N LEU A 163 10.49 -0.34 25.38
CA LEU A 163 10.99 -1.66 24.99
C LEU A 163 10.08 -2.33 23.96
N SER A 164 8.76 -2.34 24.19
CA SER A 164 7.80 -2.92 23.24
C SER A 164 7.80 -2.20 21.89
N THR A 165 7.90 -0.87 21.89
CA THR A 165 8.05 -0.09 20.67
C THR A 165 9.35 -0.45 19.94
N GLY A 166 10.46 -0.54 20.66
CA GLY A 166 11.76 -0.95 20.10
C GLY A 166 11.74 -2.35 19.47
N ILE A 167 11.09 -3.32 20.12
CA ILE A 167 10.91 -4.67 19.56
C ILE A 167 10.12 -4.62 18.25
N ILE A 168 9.05 -3.86 18.19
CA ILE A 168 8.25 -3.73 16.96
C ILE A 168 9.04 -3.07 15.84
N PHE A 169 9.80 -2.01 16.12
CA PHE A 169 10.67 -1.41 15.12
C PHE A 169 11.73 -2.40 14.63
N ALA A 170 12.33 -3.19 15.51
CA ALA A 170 13.28 -4.24 15.12
C ALA A 170 12.61 -5.29 14.21
N LEU A 171 11.39 -5.71 14.51
CA LEU A 171 10.62 -6.62 13.65
C LEU A 171 10.32 -6.00 12.28
N TYR A 172 9.96 -4.72 12.21
CA TYR A 172 9.76 -4.03 10.92
C TYR A 172 11.05 -3.98 10.09
N ILE A 173 12.19 -3.75 10.71
CA ILE A 173 13.48 -3.77 10.03
C ILE A 173 13.78 -5.18 9.50
N LEU A 174 13.58 -6.21 10.33
CA LEU A 174 13.80 -7.60 9.93
C LEU A 174 12.93 -7.98 8.72
N VAL A 175 11.63 -7.72 8.80
CA VAL A 175 10.70 -7.95 7.69
C VAL A 175 11.09 -7.11 6.47
N GLY A 176 11.50 -5.85 6.68
CA GLY A 176 12.01 -4.99 5.62
C GLY A 176 13.20 -5.59 4.87
N TYR A 177 14.15 -6.22 5.58
CA TYR A 177 15.27 -6.92 4.94
C TYR A 177 14.82 -8.19 4.20
N MET A 178 13.84 -8.93 4.70
CA MET A 178 13.27 -10.06 3.94
C MET A 178 12.68 -9.59 2.60
N TYR A 179 11.87 -8.52 2.62
CA TYR A 179 11.34 -7.91 1.40
C TYR A 179 12.46 -7.35 0.50
N PHE A 180 13.50 -6.77 1.08
CA PHE A 180 14.66 -6.27 0.35
C PHE A 180 15.37 -7.39 -0.43
N ILE A 181 15.61 -8.53 0.20
CA ILE A 181 16.21 -9.70 -0.46
C ILE A 181 15.31 -10.20 -1.58
N THR A 182 14.02 -10.34 -1.32
CA THR A 182 13.03 -10.80 -2.31
C THR A 182 12.96 -9.84 -3.51
N ALA A 183 12.83 -8.54 -3.29
CA ALA A 183 12.80 -7.54 -4.35
C ALA A 183 14.12 -7.53 -5.16
N SER A 184 15.27 -7.71 -4.49
CA SER A 184 16.57 -7.82 -5.18
C SER A 184 16.64 -9.03 -6.11
N HIS A 185 15.86 -10.09 -5.83
CA HIS A 185 15.75 -11.24 -6.71
C HIS A 185 14.97 -10.91 -7.98
N TYR A 186 13.83 -10.25 -7.87
CA TYR A 186 13.04 -9.81 -9.04
C TYR A 186 13.80 -8.79 -9.91
N LEU A 187 14.60 -7.93 -9.31
CA LEU A 187 15.43 -6.96 -10.03
C LEU A 187 16.61 -7.57 -10.80
N LYS A 188 16.82 -8.89 -10.78
CA LYS A 188 17.90 -9.55 -11.58
C LYS A 188 17.78 -9.30 -13.07
N ILE A 189 16.60 -9.03 -13.57
CA ILE A 189 16.35 -8.74 -14.98
C ILE A 189 17.05 -7.46 -15.44
N ASN A 190 17.23 -6.48 -14.55
CA ASN A 190 17.95 -5.25 -14.83
C ASN A 190 19.11 -5.07 -13.84
N LYS A 191 20.32 -5.37 -14.31
CA LYS A 191 21.54 -5.36 -13.48
C LYS A 191 21.87 -3.99 -12.89
N GLU A 192 21.62 -2.90 -13.62
CA GLU A 192 21.90 -1.55 -13.17
C GLU A 192 20.97 -1.15 -12.02
N VAL A 193 19.67 -1.34 -12.22
CA VAL A 193 18.66 -1.06 -11.19
C VAL A 193 18.90 -1.91 -9.96
N ARG A 194 19.23 -3.19 -10.14
CA ARG A 194 19.57 -4.08 -9.02
C ARG A 194 20.81 -3.62 -8.26
N SER A 195 21.85 -3.21 -8.97
CA SER A 195 23.08 -2.69 -8.33
C SER A 195 22.77 -1.43 -7.52
N TYR A 196 22.01 -0.52 -8.09
CA TYR A 196 21.55 0.67 -7.39
C TYR A 196 20.73 0.32 -6.15
N TYR A 197 19.77 -0.60 -6.26
CA TYR A 197 18.95 -1.06 -5.15
C TYR A 197 19.79 -1.63 -4.01
N ILE A 198 20.72 -2.53 -4.32
CA ILE A 198 21.59 -3.16 -3.33
C ILE A 198 22.52 -2.15 -2.66
N SER A 199 23.05 -1.17 -3.40
CA SER A 199 23.95 -0.15 -2.82
C SER A 199 23.25 0.75 -1.78
N HIS A 200 21.92 0.83 -1.82
CA HIS A 200 21.10 1.63 -0.90
C HIS A 200 20.44 0.79 0.22
N TRP A 201 21.00 -0.37 0.56
CA TRP A 201 20.50 -1.28 1.60
C TRP A 201 20.22 -0.59 2.95
N TRP A 202 20.97 0.46 3.29
CA TRP A 202 20.82 1.23 4.52
C TRP A 202 19.44 1.95 4.60
N CYS A 203 18.81 2.23 3.47
CA CYS A 203 17.46 2.81 3.44
C CYS A 203 16.43 1.91 4.15
N VAL A 204 16.66 0.60 4.18
CA VAL A 204 15.77 -0.34 4.88
C VAL A 204 15.67 -0.01 6.37
N LEU A 205 16.75 0.48 6.98
CA LEU A 205 16.75 0.92 8.39
C LEU A 205 15.87 2.16 8.61
N LEU A 206 15.70 2.99 7.60
CA LEU A 206 14.91 4.22 7.65
C LEU A 206 13.44 4.01 7.22
N LEU A 207 13.14 2.91 6.53
CA LEU A 207 11.78 2.62 6.07
C LEU A 207 10.72 2.62 7.18
N PRO A 208 10.96 2.11 8.41
CA PRO A 208 9.97 2.19 9.48
C PRO A 208 9.56 3.63 9.80
N PHE A 209 10.51 4.56 9.79
CA PHE A 209 10.25 6.00 10.05
C PHE A 209 9.54 6.65 8.86
N PHE A 210 9.97 6.35 7.64
CA PHE A 210 9.31 6.81 6.42
C PHE A 210 7.87 6.32 6.37
N ASN A 211 7.64 5.04 6.61
CA ASN A 211 6.30 4.45 6.67
C ASN A 211 5.44 5.03 7.81
N LEU A 212 6.06 5.45 8.92
CA LEU A 212 5.35 6.15 9.98
C LEU A 212 4.86 7.53 9.50
N ALA A 213 5.71 8.29 8.80
CA ALA A 213 5.30 9.56 8.21
C ALA A 213 4.18 9.36 7.16
N VAL A 214 4.31 8.38 6.28
CA VAL A 214 3.28 8.01 5.29
C VAL A 214 1.98 7.59 5.98
N PHE A 215 2.05 6.90 7.13
CA PHE A 215 0.86 6.57 7.92
C PHE A 215 0.05 7.81 8.32
N PHE A 216 0.69 8.86 8.84
CA PHE A 216 -0.02 10.09 9.19
C PHE A 216 -0.63 10.79 7.97
N ILE A 217 0.06 10.78 6.84
CA ILE A 217 -0.47 11.30 5.58
C ILE A 217 -1.73 10.53 5.16
N ARG A 218 -1.72 9.22 5.27
CA ARG A 218 -2.86 8.35 4.93
C ARG A 218 -4.02 8.52 5.91
N MET A 219 -3.75 8.75 7.19
CA MET A 219 -4.80 9.10 8.15
C MET A 219 -5.52 10.39 7.75
N ALA A 220 -4.80 11.40 7.29
CA ALA A 220 -5.44 12.60 6.74
C ALA A 220 -6.34 12.26 5.54
N GLY A 221 -5.92 11.32 4.66
CA GLY A 221 -6.75 10.81 3.57
C GLY A 221 -8.03 10.14 4.04
N ILE A 222 -7.98 9.37 5.12
CA ILE A 222 -9.16 8.73 5.74
C ILE A 222 -10.13 9.79 6.25
N ILE A 223 -9.64 10.79 7.00
CA ILE A 223 -10.46 11.85 7.55
C ILE A 223 -11.13 12.65 6.42
N ASN A 224 -10.38 13.02 5.39
CA ASN A 224 -10.90 13.75 4.26
C ASN A 224 -11.94 12.95 3.45
N SER A 225 -11.83 11.61 3.39
CA SER A 225 -12.82 10.77 2.73
C SER A 225 -14.19 10.78 3.40
N ILE A 226 -14.25 11.13 4.69
CA ILE A 226 -15.51 11.24 5.45
C ILE A 226 -16.16 12.60 5.20
N GLN A 227 -15.37 13.65 4.96
CA GLN A 227 -15.84 15.03 4.92
C GLN A 227 -16.26 15.52 3.52
N THR A 228 -15.73 14.95 2.48
CA THR A 228 -15.94 15.44 1.11
C THR A 228 -16.18 14.29 0.13
N ASP A 229 -17.10 14.51 -0.82
CA ASP A 229 -17.27 13.58 -1.94
C ASP A 229 -16.06 13.61 -2.88
N SER A 230 -15.76 12.47 -3.48
CA SER A 230 -14.69 12.39 -4.48
C SER A 230 -15.08 13.16 -5.72
N SER A 231 -14.20 14.03 -6.18
CA SER A 231 -14.31 14.63 -7.50
C SER A 231 -12.93 14.74 -8.14
N TRP A 232 -12.87 14.49 -9.44
CA TRP A 232 -11.70 14.82 -10.26
C TRP A 232 -11.49 16.33 -10.41
N LYS A 233 -12.35 17.14 -9.81
CA LYS A 233 -12.19 18.59 -9.78
C LYS A 233 -11.12 18.92 -8.73
N THR A 234 -9.93 19.11 -9.20
CA THR A 234 -8.81 19.75 -8.49
C THR A 234 -9.02 21.24 -8.45
#